data_4199842e0f732b0352ebaaf0e61886be
#
_entry.id   4199842e0f732b0352ebaaf0e61886be
#
_cell.length_a   1.000
_cell.length_b   1.000
_cell.length_c   1.000
_cell.angle_alpha   90.00
_cell.angle_beta   90.00
_cell.angle_gamma   90.00
#
_symmetry.space_group_name_H-M   'P 1'
#
loop_
_entity.id
_entity.type
_entity.pdbx_description
1 polymer ?
#
loop_
_entity_poly.entity_id
_entity_poly.type
_entity_poly.pdbx_seq_one_letter_code
_entity_poly.pdbx_strand_id
1 'polypeptide(L)'
;MSQASPLSSPIKRQTLAEQVAGAIRESILLGDLEPGAGLPTEAELAAQLGVSRSVVRDATRILMAQGLVDVQHGKGVFVTGSQTEAFGEALLLALRRAGATAWDVEQFEQLLLPEAVALAATAATDEDVERLTAAVDAYAASFADYQSRWARGETTPGEREHLREGSRSVMLAVLDATHNEVLRQLGPALLRLRALRSWVAEDEGPVRAAEAATRAETAYLQAILEAVTRRDPEQARATMRNLLRLPPEAIDAMRRTPAGETPVIPVSIARWTRQLREK
;
A
#
# COMPACT_ATOMS: atom_id res chain seq x y z
N MET A 1 19.57 3.58 -49.19
CA MET A 1 18.83 3.12 -48.02
C MET A 1 17.92 4.26 -47.57
N SER A 2 16.61 4.16 -47.91
CA SER A 2 15.61 5.22 -47.63
C SER A 2 15.27 5.13 -46.16
N GLN A 3 15.56 6.20 -45.39
CA GLN A 3 15.12 6.30 -44.01
C GLN A 3 13.59 6.54 -44.00
N ALA A 4 12.84 5.58 -43.47
CA ALA A 4 11.40 5.75 -43.24
C ALA A 4 11.21 6.92 -42.28
N SER A 5 10.36 7.87 -42.65
CA SER A 5 10.00 9.04 -41.84
C SER A 5 9.36 8.60 -40.51
N PRO A 6 9.78 9.14 -39.34
CA PRO A 6 9.22 8.77 -38.03
C PRO A 6 7.73 9.17 -37.84
N LEU A 7 7.15 9.86 -38.80
CA LEU A 7 5.77 10.35 -38.77
C LEU A 7 4.81 9.58 -39.71
N SER A 8 5.15 8.35 -40.11
CA SER A 8 4.36 7.56 -41.05
C SER A 8 3.21 6.75 -40.45
N SER A 9 2.98 6.83 -39.12
CA SER A 9 1.83 6.18 -38.49
C SER A 9 0.57 7.06 -38.64
N PRO A 10 -0.53 6.54 -39.22
CA PRO A 10 -1.77 7.29 -39.33
C PRO A 10 -2.29 7.65 -37.93
N ILE A 11 -2.66 8.91 -37.73
CA ILE A 11 -3.33 9.38 -36.50
C ILE A 11 -4.67 8.63 -36.41
N LYS A 12 -4.82 7.75 -35.40
CA LYS A 12 -6.09 7.06 -35.15
C LYS A 12 -7.12 8.10 -34.71
N ARG A 13 -8.18 8.26 -35.51
CA ARG A 13 -9.36 9.01 -35.04
C ARG A 13 -9.98 8.25 -33.90
N GLN A 14 -10.32 8.95 -32.81
CA GLN A 14 -11.05 8.34 -31.70
C GLN A 14 -12.42 7.83 -32.20
N THR A 15 -12.72 6.59 -31.87
CA THR A 15 -14.02 6.00 -32.14
C THR A 15 -15.09 6.65 -31.27
N LEU A 16 -16.38 6.56 -31.65
CA LEU A 16 -17.46 7.03 -30.79
C LEU A 16 -17.46 6.35 -29.42
N ALA A 17 -17.06 5.08 -29.34
CA ALA A 17 -16.94 4.36 -28.09
C ALA A 17 -15.83 4.95 -27.19
N GLU A 18 -14.68 5.32 -27.75
CA GLU A 18 -13.60 5.99 -27.03
C GLU A 18 -14.00 7.41 -26.56
N GLN A 19 -14.79 8.13 -27.34
CA GLN A 19 -15.31 9.45 -26.96
C GLN A 19 -16.31 9.34 -25.80
N VAL A 20 -17.25 8.38 -25.88
CA VAL A 20 -18.21 8.09 -24.79
C VAL A 20 -17.49 7.64 -23.54
N ALA A 21 -16.51 6.72 -23.64
CA ALA A 21 -15.68 6.32 -22.51
C ALA A 21 -14.90 7.49 -21.92
N GLY A 22 -14.42 8.41 -22.77
CA GLY A 22 -13.75 9.64 -22.36
C GLY A 22 -14.64 10.55 -21.52
N ALA A 23 -15.88 10.80 -21.99
CA ALA A 23 -16.85 11.64 -21.29
C ALA A 23 -17.23 11.06 -19.91
N ILE A 24 -17.53 9.74 -19.83
CA ILE A 24 -17.84 9.09 -18.56
C ILE A 24 -16.62 9.13 -17.61
N ARG A 25 -15.42 8.89 -18.12
CA ARG A 25 -14.17 9.00 -17.34
C ARG A 25 -14.00 10.40 -16.76
N GLU A 26 -14.25 11.44 -17.55
CA GLU A 26 -14.15 12.82 -17.09
C GLU A 26 -15.14 13.11 -15.96
N SER A 27 -16.39 12.65 -16.06
CA SER A 27 -17.38 12.77 -14.98
C SER A 27 -16.96 12.01 -13.70
N ILE A 28 -16.30 10.86 -13.83
CA ILE A 28 -15.72 10.14 -12.68
C ILE A 28 -14.56 10.94 -12.06
N LEU A 29 -13.67 11.49 -12.89
CA LEU A 29 -12.52 12.27 -12.42
C LEU A 29 -12.91 13.60 -11.78
N LEU A 30 -13.98 14.24 -12.26
CA LEU A 30 -14.52 15.49 -11.69
C LEU A 30 -15.36 15.25 -10.42
N GLY A 31 -15.68 13.99 -10.10
CA GLY A 31 -16.49 13.65 -8.93
C GLY A 31 -18.01 13.74 -9.18
N ASP A 32 -18.44 13.97 -10.41
CA ASP A 32 -19.88 13.95 -10.76
C ASP A 32 -20.48 12.55 -10.61
N LEU A 33 -19.63 11.52 -10.76
CA LEU A 33 -19.95 10.11 -10.54
C LEU A 33 -19.07 9.56 -9.42
N GLU A 34 -19.64 9.47 -8.24
CA GLU A 34 -18.91 9.00 -7.04
C GLU A 34 -18.61 7.49 -7.10
N PRO A 35 -17.55 7.02 -6.40
CA PRO A 35 -17.30 5.59 -6.21
C PRO A 35 -18.52 4.86 -5.67
N GLY A 36 -18.89 3.74 -6.31
CA GLY A 36 -20.10 2.99 -5.99
C GLY A 36 -21.37 3.50 -6.64
N ALA A 37 -21.34 4.64 -7.33
CA ALA A 37 -22.49 5.14 -8.09
C ALA A 37 -22.82 4.20 -9.26
N GLY A 38 -24.10 3.88 -9.43
CA GLY A 38 -24.59 3.14 -10.59
C GLY A 38 -24.62 4.01 -11.84
N LEU A 39 -24.05 3.54 -12.95
CA LEU A 39 -24.22 4.19 -14.22
C LEU A 39 -25.67 4.00 -14.72
N PRO A 40 -26.23 4.98 -15.46
CA PRO A 40 -27.47 4.77 -16.18
C PRO A 40 -27.38 3.54 -17.12
N THR A 41 -28.51 2.94 -17.42
CA THR A 41 -28.55 1.77 -18.30
C THR A 41 -27.99 2.08 -19.70
N GLU A 42 -27.55 1.06 -20.44
CA GLU A 42 -27.10 1.23 -21.83
C GLU A 42 -28.12 1.99 -22.71
N ALA A 43 -29.40 1.81 -22.45
CA ALA A 43 -30.48 2.48 -23.19
C ALA A 43 -30.57 3.97 -22.83
N GLU A 44 -30.48 4.29 -21.55
CA GLU A 44 -30.51 5.68 -21.06
C GLU A 44 -29.28 6.44 -21.50
N LEU A 45 -28.07 5.87 -21.34
CA LEU A 45 -26.83 6.48 -21.81
C LEU A 45 -26.84 6.68 -23.33
N ALA A 46 -27.34 5.70 -24.10
CA ALA A 46 -27.46 5.83 -25.56
C ALA A 46 -28.36 7.00 -25.94
N ALA A 47 -29.50 7.15 -25.23
CA ALA A 47 -30.42 8.26 -25.47
C ALA A 47 -29.82 9.63 -25.04
N GLN A 48 -29.16 9.69 -23.89
CA GLN A 48 -28.54 10.92 -23.37
C GLN A 48 -27.40 11.42 -24.26
N LEU A 49 -26.57 10.50 -24.77
CA LEU A 49 -25.38 10.82 -25.54
C LEU A 49 -25.61 10.82 -27.07
N GLY A 50 -26.82 10.47 -27.52
CA GLY A 50 -27.16 10.47 -28.96
C GLY A 50 -26.40 9.37 -29.75
N VAL A 51 -26.08 8.25 -29.15
CA VAL A 51 -25.32 7.15 -29.76
C VAL A 51 -26.12 5.83 -29.73
N SER A 52 -25.61 4.79 -30.43
CA SER A 52 -26.24 3.47 -30.35
C SER A 52 -25.88 2.74 -29.05
N ARG A 53 -26.73 1.81 -28.61
CA ARG A 53 -26.45 0.94 -27.44
C ARG A 53 -25.16 0.12 -27.60
N SER A 54 -24.80 -0.27 -28.82
CA SER A 54 -23.53 -0.99 -29.09
C SER A 54 -22.31 -0.11 -28.79
N VAL A 55 -22.37 1.19 -29.12
CA VAL A 55 -21.31 2.15 -28.81
C VAL A 55 -21.17 2.30 -27.30
N VAL A 56 -22.27 2.40 -26.54
CA VAL A 56 -22.27 2.47 -25.08
C VAL A 56 -21.66 1.20 -24.47
N ARG A 57 -22.06 0.02 -24.99
CA ARG A 57 -21.49 -1.27 -24.51
C ARG A 57 -19.98 -1.37 -24.73
N ASP A 58 -19.51 -0.93 -25.90
CA ASP A 58 -18.08 -0.93 -26.19
C ASP A 58 -17.34 0.12 -25.32
N ALA A 59 -17.94 1.29 -25.07
CA ALA A 59 -17.41 2.27 -24.12
C ALA A 59 -17.32 1.71 -22.69
N THR A 60 -18.37 0.98 -22.23
CA THR A 60 -18.35 0.31 -20.92
C THR A 60 -17.24 -0.74 -20.84
N ARG A 61 -16.98 -1.50 -21.90
CA ARG A 61 -15.85 -2.45 -21.96
C ARG A 61 -14.49 -1.73 -21.86
N ILE A 62 -14.35 -0.58 -22.49
CA ILE A 62 -13.13 0.27 -22.37
C ILE A 62 -12.95 0.72 -20.92
N LEU A 63 -14.02 1.23 -20.28
CA LEU A 63 -13.99 1.67 -18.89
C LEU A 63 -13.70 0.52 -17.92
N MET A 64 -14.27 -0.66 -18.16
CA MET A 64 -13.95 -1.88 -17.39
C MET A 64 -12.48 -2.28 -17.54
N ALA A 65 -11.95 -2.27 -18.76
CA ALA A 65 -10.54 -2.57 -19.01
C ALA A 65 -9.60 -1.56 -18.35
N GLN A 66 -10.07 -0.32 -18.11
CA GLN A 66 -9.37 0.71 -17.35
C GLN A 66 -9.62 0.60 -15.83
N GLY A 67 -10.48 -0.33 -15.40
CA GLY A 67 -10.87 -0.53 -14.01
C GLY A 67 -11.73 0.60 -13.43
N LEU A 68 -12.29 1.49 -14.24
CA LEU A 68 -13.11 2.63 -13.80
C LEU A 68 -14.53 2.24 -13.43
N VAL A 69 -15.03 1.13 -13.97
CA VAL A 69 -16.34 0.60 -13.68
C VAL A 69 -16.30 -0.94 -13.54
N ASP A 70 -17.24 -1.50 -12.78
CA ASP A 70 -17.46 -2.92 -12.63
C ASP A 70 -18.91 -3.31 -12.96
N VAL A 71 -19.11 -4.52 -13.51
CA VAL A 71 -20.44 -5.04 -13.84
C VAL A 71 -20.92 -5.99 -12.75
N GLN A 72 -21.91 -5.56 -12.00
CA GLN A 72 -22.60 -6.41 -11.05
C GLN A 72 -23.76 -7.13 -11.73
N HIS A 73 -23.66 -8.46 -11.83
CA HIS A 73 -24.66 -9.28 -12.53
C HIS A 73 -26.08 -9.01 -12.00
N GLY A 74 -26.98 -8.63 -12.90
CA GLY A 74 -28.38 -8.32 -12.58
C GLY A 74 -28.62 -6.97 -11.91
N LYS A 75 -27.58 -6.20 -11.56
CA LYS A 75 -27.70 -4.88 -10.90
C LYS A 75 -27.28 -3.72 -11.78
N GLY A 76 -26.40 -3.94 -12.75
CA GLY A 76 -25.92 -2.89 -13.65
C GLY A 76 -24.42 -2.67 -13.61
N VAL A 77 -24.00 -1.51 -14.10
CA VAL A 77 -22.60 -1.06 -14.13
C VAL A 77 -22.42 -0.01 -13.04
N PHE A 78 -21.39 -0.16 -12.24
CA PHE A 78 -21.09 0.73 -11.11
C PHE A 78 -19.68 1.30 -11.23
N VAL A 79 -19.51 2.56 -10.81
CA VAL A 79 -18.18 3.18 -10.69
C VAL A 79 -17.39 2.39 -9.65
N THR A 80 -16.20 1.96 -10.02
CA THR A 80 -15.35 1.17 -9.13
C THR A 80 -14.94 2.03 -7.92
N GLY A 81 -15.04 1.46 -6.73
CA GLY A 81 -14.45 2.02 -5.52
C GLY A 81 -12.92 2.02 -5.60
N SER A 82 -12.23 2.20 -4.49
CA SER A 82 -10.76 2.25 -4.49
C SER A 82 -10.14 1.14 -5.33
N GLN A 83 -9.52 1.51 -6.46
CA GLN A 83 -8.77 0.60 -7.35
C GLN A 83 -7.42 0.18 -6.76
N THR A 84 -7.15 0.56 -5.53
CA THR A 84 -5.85 0.42 -4.88
C THR A 84 -5.40 -1.04 -4.80
N GLU A 85 -6.34 -1.97 -4.64
CA GLU A 85 -6.03 -3.42 -4.60
C GLU A 85 -5.60 -3.94 -5.97
N ALA A 86 -6.41 -3.71 -6.99
CA ALA A 86 -6.10 -4.13 -8.36
C ALA A 86 -4.80 -3.48 -8.88
N PHE A 87 -4.58 -2.20 -8.54
CA PHE A 87 -3.35 -1.51 -8.87
C PHE A 87 -2.14 -2.12 -8.15
N GLY A 88 -2.25 -2.43 -6.85
CA GLY A 88 -1.19 -3.08 -6.08
C GLY A 88 -0.81 -4.44 -6.64
N GLU A 89 -1.79 -5.26 -7.03
CA GLU A 89 -1.55 -6.56 -7.67
C GLU A 89 -0.89 -6.43 -9.04
N ALA A 90 -1.38 -5.52 -9.87
CA ALA A 90 -0.80 -5.26 -11.19
C ALA A 90 0.65 -4.74 -11.09
N LEU A 91 0.90 -3.84 -10.15
CA LEU A 91 2.24 -3.31 -9.86
C LEU A 91 3.17 -4.43 -9.39
N LEU A 92 2.73 -5.28 -8.45
CA LEU A 92 3.52 -6.41 -7.96
C LEU A 92 3.86 -7.38 -9.10
N LEU A 93 2.90 -7.69 -9.97
CA LEU A 93 3.14 -8.54 -11.14
C LEU A 93 4.15 -7.92 -12.10
N ALA A 94 4.07 -6.62 -12.35
CA ALA A 94 5.02 -5.89 -13.19
C ALA A 94 6.43 -5.91 -12.60
N LEU A 95 6.57 -5.68 -11.28
CA LEU A 95 7.84 -5.73 -10.56
C LEU A 95 8.46 -7.13 -10.62
N ARG A 96 7.67 -8.19 -10.40
CA ARG A 96 8.13 -9.59 -10.53
C ARG A 96 8.63 -9.90 -11.94
N ARG A 97 7.92 -9.46 -12.97
CA ARG A 97 8.35 -9.62 -14.36
C ARG A 97 9.66 -8.88 -14.66
N ALA A 98 9.89 -7.76 -14.03
CA ALA A 98 11.13 -6.99 -14.13
C ALA A 98 12.28 -7.62 -13.30
N GLY A 99 12.03 -8.69 -12.54
CA GLY A 99 13.02 -9.34 -11.68
C GLY A 99 13.29 -8.57 -10.39
N ALA A 100 12.36 -7.69 -9.96
CA ALA A 100 12.51 -6.96 -8.71
C ALA A 100 12.52 -7.92 -7.51
N THR A 101 13.35 -7.60 -6.54
CA THR A 101 13.53 -8.35 -5.30
C THR A 101 12.80 -7.69 -4.12
N ALA A 102 12.67 -8.41 -3.01
CA ALA A 102 12.18 -7.83 -1.76
C ALA A 102 13.08 -6.68 -1.28
N TRP A 103 14.37 -6.72 -1.61
CA TRP A 103 15.30 -5.62 -1.30
C TRP A 103 15.03 -4.36 -2.11
N ASP A 104 14.65 -4.46 -3.39
CA ASP A 104 14.30 -3.29 -4.20
C ASP A 104 13.06 -2.57 -3.62
N VAL A 105 12.07 -3.34 -3.14
CA VAL A 105 10.89 -2.79 -2.45
C VAL A 105 11.30 -2.11 -1.15
N GLU A 106 12.15 -2.75 -0.35
CA GLU A 106 12.65 -2.20 0.92
C GLU A 106 13.43 -0.90 0.71
N GLN A 107 14.31 -0.84 -0.31
CA GLN A 107 15.04 0.39 -0.63
C GLN A 107 14.10 1.54 -1.00
N PHE A 108 13.04 1.24 -1.75
CA PHE A 108 12.01 2.22 -2.06
C PHE A 108 11.30 2.73 -0.79
N GLU A 109 10.93 1.84 0.13
CA GLU A 109 10.34 2.22 1.42
C GLU A 109 11.30 3.06 2.28
N GLN A 110 12.59 2.72 2.29
CA GLN A 110 13.61 3.48 3.02
C GLN A 110 13.80 4.91 2.47
N LEU A 111 13.49 5.13 1.20
CA LEU A 111 13.51 6.48 0.60
C LEU A 111 12.21 7.24 0.90
N LEU A 112 11.05 6.57 0.86
CA LEU A 112 9.75 7.22 0.92
C LEU A 112 9.27 7.45 2.37
N LEU A 113 9.28 6.41 3.20
CA LEU A 113 8.59 6.45 4.49
C LEU A 113 9.17 7.44 5.49
N PRO A 114 10.51 7.66 5.60
CA PRO A 114 11.04 8.70 6.47
C PRO A 114 10.55 10.10 6.11
N GLU A 115 10.44 10.40 4.82
CA GLU A 115 9.96 11.71 4.37
C GLU A 115 8.43 11.82 4.51
N ALA A 116 7.69 10.72 4.34
CA ALA A 116 6.26 10.69 4.57
C ALA A 116 5.90 10.95 6.05
N VAL A 117 6.58 10.33 7.01
CA VAL A 117 6.33 10.61 8.44
C VAL A 117 6.75 12.03 8.84
N ALA A 118 7.83 12.57 8.25
CA ALA A 118 8.23 13.94 8.49
C ALA A 118 7.19 14.94 7.93
N LEU A 119 6.64 14.65 6.76
CA LEU A 119 5.55 15.44 6.18
C LEU A 119 4.29 15.36 7.06
N ALA A 120 3.93 14.17 7.55
CA ALA A 120 2.83 14.00 8.49
C ALA A 120 3.03 14.81 9.77
N ALA A 121 4.24 14.81 10.35
CA ALA A 121 4.55 15.63 11.52
C ALA A 121 4.36 17.13 11.27
N THR A 122 4.51 17.60 10.03
CA THR A 122 4.33 19.00 9.67
C THR A 122 2.86 19.32 9.34
N ALA A 123 2.14 18.41 8.67
CA ALA A 123 0.84 18.68 8.06
C ALA A 123 -0.36 18.17 8.89
N ALA A 124 -0.16 17.20 9.79
CA ALA A 124 -1.23 16.55 10.52
C ALA A 124 -2.12 17.56 11.26
N THR A 125 -3.42 17.37 11.25
CA THR A 125 -4.40 18.05 12.10
C THR A 125 -4.49 17.37 13.47
N ASP A 126 -5.21 17.97 14.41
CA ASP A 126 -5.46 17.31 15.71
C ASP A 126 -6.32 16.05 15.54
N GLU A 127 -7.27 16.05 14.58
CA GLU A 127 -8.05 14.87 14.23
C GLU A 127 -7.17 13.73 13.66
N ASP A 128 -6.15 14.08 12.85
CA ASP A 128 -5.17 13.09 12.37
C ASP A 128 -4.38 12.47 13.52
N VAL A 129 -3.97 13.27 14.50
CA VAL A 129 -3.27 12.80 15.69
C VAL A 129 -4.17 11.87 16.51
N GLU A 130 -5.46 12.18 16.66
CA GLU A 130 -6.43 11.31 17.33
C GLU A 130 -6.57 9.97 16.59
N ARG A 131 -6.71 9.99 15.24
CA ARG A 131 -6.77 8.76 14.42
C ARG A 131 -5.50 7.93 14.50
N LEU A 132 -4.35 8.58 14.43
CA LEU A 132 -3.05 7.90 14.53
C LEU A 132 -2.87 7.30 15.95
N THR A 133 -3.28 8.01 16.99
CA THR A 133 -3.28 7.51 18.39
C THR A 133 -4.13 6.25 18.50
N ALA A 134 -5.36 6.29 18.01
CA ALA A 134 -6.25 5.14 18.04
C ALA A 134 -5.68 3.92 17.29
N ALA A 135 -5.02 4.13 16.14
CA ALA A 135 -4.39 3.07 15.37
C ALA A 135 -3.18 2.45 16.10
N VAL A 136 -2.33 3.28 16.72
CA VAL A 136 -1.17 2.82 17.51
C VAL A 136 -1.62 2.06 18.76
N ASP A 137 -2.63 2.56 19.48
CA ASP A 137 -3.18 1.92 20.67
C ASP A 137 -3.83 0.56 20.34
N ALA A 138 -4.60 0.49 19.24
CA ALA A 138 -5.19 -0.75 18.77
C ALA A 138 -4.12 -1.78 18.39
N TYR A 139 -3.06 -1.36 17.72
CA TYR A 139 -1.92 -2.23 17.41
C TYR A 139 -1.22 -2.73 18.67
N ALA A 140 -0.94 -1.84 19.62
CA ALA A 140 -0.29 -2.19 20.89
C ALA A 140 -1.13 -3.17 21.73
N ALA A 141 -2.46 -2.97 21.78
CA ALA A 141 -3.39 -3.88 22.45
C ALA A 141 -3.43 -5.26 21.81
N SER A 142 -3.52 -5.32 20.46
CA SER A 142 -3.48 -6.57 19.69
C SER A 142 -2.16 -7.32 19.90
N PHE A 143 -1.06 -6.59 20.00
CA PHE A 143 0.25 -7.18 20.28
C PHE A 143 0.34 -7.74 21.70
N ALA A 144 -0.16 -7.03 22.71
CA ALA A 144 -0.18 -7.49 24.10
C ALA A 144 -1.05 -8.76 24.27
N ASP A 145 -2.21 -8.83 23.60
CA ASP A 145 -3.05 -10.03 23.57
C ASP A 145 -2.33 -11.19 22.88
N TYR A 146 -1.73 -10.95 21.72
CA TYR A 146 -0.94 -11.96 21.01
C TYR A 146 0.19 -12.51 21.89
N GLN A 147 0.96 -11.66 22.57
CA GLN A 147 2.04 -12.11 23.48
C GLN A 147 1.50 -12.98 24.61
N SER A 148 0.37 -12.57 25.23
CA SER A 148 -0.27 -13.31 26.30
C SER A 148 -0.72 -14.70 25.86
N ARG A 149 -1.38 -14.80 24.70
CA ARG A 149 -1.86 -16.07 24.13
C ARG A 149 -0.71 -16.95 23.67
N TRP A 150 0.30 -16.32 23.08
CA TRP A 150 1.49 -17.03 22.65
C TRP A 150 2.23 -17.68 23.83
N ALA A 151 2.38 -16.98 24.95
CA ALA A 151 2.99 -17.54 26.17
C ALA A 151 2.24 -18.78 26.71
N ARG A 152 0.95 -18.92 26.34
CA ARG A 152 0.14 -20.11 26.68
C ARG A 152 0.10 -21.18 25.59
N GLY A 153 0.79 -20.97 24.45
CA GLY A 153 0.77 -21.88 23.30
C GLY A 153 -0.55 -21.85 22.50
N GLU A 154 -1.33 -20.80 22.60
CA GLU A 154 -2.68 -20.65 22.03
C GLU A 154 -2.71 -19.87 20.70
N THR A 155 -1.57 -19.51 20.13
CA THR A 155 -1.52 -18.68 18.93
C THR A 155 -1.67 -19.47 17.63
N THR A 156 -2.31 -18.85 16.66
CA THR A 156 -2.53 -19.39 15.30
C THR A 156 -1.77 -18.59 14.25
N PRO A 157 -1.51 -19.15 13.04
CA PRO A 157 -0.91 -18.38 11.93
C PRO A 157 -1.70 -17.13 11.53
N GLY A 158 -3.04 -17.15 11.63
CA GLY A 158 -3.90 -16.02 11.29
C GLY A 158 -3.73 -14.82 12.22
N GLU A 159 -3.31 -15.03 13.47
CA GLU A 159 -3.09 -13.93 14.42
C GLU A 159 -1.86 -13.09 14.08
N ARG A 160 -0.83 -13.70 13.51
CA ARG A 160 0.30 -12.92 12.97
C ARG A 160 -0.12 -12.02 11.80
N GLU A 161 -1.04 -12.49 10.97
CA GLU A 161 -1.59 -11.66 9.88
C GLU A 161 -2.40 -10.48 10.43
N HIS A 162 -3.16 -10.70 11.49
CA HIS A 162 -3.90 -9.63 12.17
C HIS A 162 -2.98 -8.54 12.74
N LEU A 163 -1.84 -8.91 13.35
CA LEU A 163 -0.84 -7.94 13.81
C LEU A 163 -0.24 -7.12 12.66
N ARG A 164 0.02 -7.77 11.52
CA ARG A 164 0.53 -7.07 10.32
C ARG A 164 -0.46 -6.08 9.76
N GLU A 165 -1.75 -6.44 9.75
CA GLU A 165 -2.80 -5.52 9.34
C GLU A 165 -2.90 -4.32 10.29
N GLY A 166 -2.72 -4.52 11.58
CA GLY A 166 -2.62 -3.45 12.57
C GLY A 166 -1.45 -2.50 12.28
N SER A 167 -0.25 -3.02 12.03
CA SER A 167 0.92 -2.22 11.66
C SER A 167 0.70 -1.45 10.35
N ARG A 168 0.07 -2.09 9.36
CA ARG A 168 -0.33 -1.44 8.10
C ARG A 168 -1.30 -0.30 8.34
N SER A 169 -2.30 -0.48 9.20
CA SER A 169 -3.30 0.54 9.54
C SER A 169 -2.65 1.77 10.17
N VAL A 170 -1.64 1.60 11.03
CA VAL A 170 -0.87 2.74 11.57
C VAL A 170 -0.17 3.49 10.45
N MET A 171 0.46 2.79 9.51
CA MET A 171 1.16 3.45 8.41
C MET A 171 0.20 4.15 7.45
N LEU A 172 -0.99 3.60 7.20
CA LEU A 172 -2.04 4.28 6.43
C LEU A 172 -2.48 5.56 7.12
N ALA A 173 -2.69 5.55 8.44
CA ALA A 173 -3.02 6.75 9.20
C ALA A 173 -1.92 7.83 9.10
N VAL A 174 -0.64 7.43 9.10
CA VAL A 174 0.48 8.34 8.84
C VAL A 174 0.39 8.94 7.43
N LEU A 175 0.15 8.12 6.40
CA LEU A 175 0.06 8.60 5.02
C LEU A 175 -1.14 9.54 4.82
N ASP A 176 -2.27 9.27 5.46
CA ASP A 176 -3.44 10.16 5.47
C ASP A 176 -3.11 11.52 6.12
N ALA A 177 -2.40 11.50 7.25
CA ALA A 177 -1.98 12.69 7.98
C ALA A 177 -0.97 13.57 7.22
N THR A 178 -0.41 13.09 6.10
CA THR A 178 0.41 13.93 5.21
C THR A 178 -0.40 14.95 4.43
N HIS A 179 -1.71 14.77 4.29
CA HIS A 179 -2.59 15.52 3.38
C HIS A 179 -2.08 15.58 1.94
N ASN A 180 -1.19 14.65 1.57
CA ASN A 180 -0.71 14.48 0.20
C ASN A 180 -1.56 13.43 -0.51
N GLU A 181 -2.39 13.89 -1.46
CA GLU A 181 -3.32 13.01 -2.17
C GLU A 181 -2.62 11.87 -2.92
N VAL A 182 -1.42 12.10 -3.44
CA VAL A 182 -0.64 11.05 -4.12
C VAL A 182 -0.22 9.95 -3.13
N LEU A 183 0.26 10.33 -1.93
CA LEU A 183 0.61 9.37 -0.89
C LEU A 183 -0.62 8.62 -0.38
N ARG A 184 -1.75 9.31 -0.24
CA ARG A 184 -3.02 8.74 0.21
C ARG A 184 -3.56 7.71 -0.79
N GLN A 185 -3.47 8.00 -2.10
CA GLN A 185 -3.96 7.10 -3.16
C GLN A 185 -3.01 5.93 -3.44
N LEU A 186 -1.71 6.16 -3.45
CA LEU A 186 -0.72 5.12 -3.73
C LEU A 186 -0.33 4.31 -2.50
N GLY A 187 -0.43 4.90 -1.31
CA GLY A 187 0.04 4.31 -0.06
C GLY A 187 -0.47 2.89 0.20
N PRO A 188 -1.78 2.63 0.12
CA PRO A 188 -2.30 1.29 0.34
C PRO A 188 -1.73 0.24 -0.63
N ALA A 189 -1.52 0.61 -1.91
CA ALA A 189 -0.89 -0.28 -2.89
C ALA A 189 0.59 -0.52 -2.59
N LEU A 190 1.32 0.53 -2.24
CA LEU A 190 2.75 0.46 -1.90
C LEU A 190 3.01 -0.36 -0.64
N LEU A 191 2.18 -0.19 0.40
CA LEU A 191 2.29 -0.97 1.64
C LEU A 191 1.97 -2.47 1.43
N ARG A 192 1.23 -2.84 0.37
CA ARG A 192 1.03 -4.25 -0.03
C ARG A 192 2.25 -4.88 -0.68
N LEU A 193 3.13 -4.09 -1.29
CA LEU A 193 4.39 -4.58 -1.85
C LEU A 193 5.36 -5.05 -0.77
N ARG A 194 5.19 -4.55 0.46
CA ARG A 194 6.03 -4.88 1.59
C ARG A 194 5.97 -6.37 1.87
N ALA A 195 7.09 -7.04 1.65
CA ALA A 195 7.22 -8.46 1.92
C ALA A 195 7.08 -8.74 3.42
N LEU A 196 6.31 -9.77 3.75
CA LEU A 196 6.31 -10.32 5.09
C LEU A 196 7.69 -10.87 5.37
N ARG A 197 8.29 -10.50 6.50
CA ARG A 197 9.60 -11.02 6.90
C ARG A 197 9.41 -12.21 7.84
N SER A 198 10.02 -13.33 7.54
CA SER A 198 10.10 -14.47 8.44
C SER A 198 11.47 -14.46 9.13
N TRP A 199 11.49 -14.04 10.39
CA TRP A 199 12.69 -14.05 11.22
C TRP A 199 12.89 -15.44 11.80
N VAL A 200 14.04 -16.07 11.55
CA VAL A 200 14.43 -17.35 12.11
C VAL A 200 15.64 -17.12 13.01
N ALA A 201 15.44 -17.26 14.33
CA ALA A 201 16.54 -17.15 15.26
C ALA A 201 17.41 -18.40 15.22
N GLU A 202 18.72 -18.21 15.07
CA GLU A 202 19.70 -19.29 15.06
C GLU A 202 20.04 -19.77 16.50
N ASP A 203 19.91 -18.87 17.48
CA ASP A 203 20.39 -19.06 18.86
C ASP A 203 19.29 -19.24 19.93
N GLU A 204 18.05 -18.73 19.71
CA GLU A 204 16.99 -18.77 20.72
C GLU A 204 15.61 -19.23 20.20
N GLY A 205 15.56 -19.77 18.98
CA GLY A 205 14.32 -20.22 18.32
C GLY A 205 13.53 -19.09 17.66
N PRO A 206 12.71 -19.42 16.63
CA PRO A 206 12.06 -18.45 15.75
C PRO A 206 11.09 -17.52 16.48
N VAL A 207 10.66 -17.93 17.63
CA VAL A 207 9.64 -17.24 18.41
C VAL A 207 10.18 -16.02 19.13
N ARG A 208 11.31 -16.10 19.81
CA ARG A 208 11.91 -14.97 20.52
C ARG A 208 12.41 -13.90 19.57
N ALA A 209 12.85 -14.28 18.35
CA ALA A 209 13.20 -13.33 17.32
C ALA A 209 11.99 -12.49 16.86
N ALA A 210 10.85 -13.16 16.63
CA ALA A 210 9.61 -12.50 16.26
C ALA A 210 9.11 -11.55 17.37
N GLU A 211 9.19 -11.96 18.64
CA GLU A 211 8.83 -11.11 19.78
C GLU A 211 9.71 -9.87 19.91
N ALA A 212 11.02 -10.02 19.79
CA ALA A 212 11.96 -8.91 19.88
C ALA A 212 11.71 -7.89 18.73
N ALA A 213 11.49 -8.41 17.52
CA ALA A 213 11.17 -7.58 16.34
C ALA A 213 9.87 -6.79 16.54
N THR A 214 8.79 -7.46 16.97
CA THR A 214 7.48 -6.81 17.15
C THR A 214 7.47 -5.85 18.33
N ARG A 215 8.20 -6.15 19.42
CA ARG A 215 8.35 -5.22 20.54
C ARG A 215 9.10 -3.96 20.14
N ALA A 216 10.15 -4.09 19.33
CA ALA A 216 10.87 -2.95 18.78
C ALA A 216 9.96 -2.12 17.86
N GLU A 217 9.17 -2.77 17.00
CA GLU A 217 8.22 -2.11 16.10
C GLU A 217 7.20 -1.29 16.88
N THR A 218 6.58 -1.85 17.93
CA THR A 218 5.62 -1.11 18.78
C THR A 218 6.24 0.13 19.40
N ALA A 219 7.47 0.04 19.92
CA ALA A 219 8.17 1.17 20.49
C ALA A 219 8.46 2.26 19.44
N TYR A 220 8.84 1.88 18.22
CA TYR A 220 9.05 2.83 17.12
C TYR A 220 7.75 3.50 16.66
N LEU A 221 6.64 2.76 16.57
CA LEU A 221 5.35 3.33 16.20
C LEU A 221 4.87 4.35 17.23
N GLN A 222 5.08 4.07 18.53
CA GLN A 222 4.81 5.03 19.60
C GLN A 222 5.70 6.28 19.49
N ALA A 223 7.00 6.11 19.20
CA ALA A 223 7.91 7.23 19.01
C ALA A 223 7.59 8.08 17.75
N ILE A 224 7.07 7.46 16.69
CA ILE A 224 6.55 8.18 15.52
C ILE A 224 5.32 9.00 15.89
N LEU A 225 4.34 8.40 16.61
CA LEU A 225 3.16 9.10 17.10
C LEU A 225 3.57 10.31 17.96
N GLU A 226 4.53 10.14 18.87
CA GLU A 226 5.02 11.22 19.73
C GLU A 226 5.66 12.35 18.90
N ALA A 227 6.47 12.03 17.91
CA ALA A 227 7.09 13.01 17.02
C ALA A 227 6.06 13.76 16.17
N VAL A 228 5.03 13.08 15.66
CA VAL A 228 3.91 13.70 14.92
C VAL A 228 3.11 14.62 15.84
N THR A 229 2.79 14.17 17.06
CA THR A 229 2.06 14.97 18.06
C THR A 229 2.83 16.23 18.45
N ARG A 230 4.15 16.14 18.57
CA ARG A 230 5.03 17.28 18.88
C ARG A 230 5.36 18.16 17.69
N ARG A 231 4.87 17.82 16.51
CA ARG A 231 5.19 18.53 15.26
C ARG A 231 6.70 18.57 14.99
N ASP A 232 7.41 17.47 15.27
CA ASP A 232 8.86 17.34 15.08
C ASP A 232 9.19 16.46 13.86
N PRO A 233 9.34 17.04 12.65
CA PRO A 233 9.59 16.28 11.43
C PRO A 233 10.99 15.62 11.43
N GLU A 234 11.98 16.21 12.10
CA GLU A 234 13.33 15.63 12.15
C GLU A 234 13.35 14.37 13.01
N GLN A 235 12.70 14.42 14.19
CA GLN A 235 12.55 13.26 15.04
C GLN A 235 11.73 12.16 14.37
N ALA A 236 10.63 12.51 13.69
CA ALA A 236 9.81 11.57 12.96
C ALA A 236 10.61 10.84 11.86
N ARG A 237 11.37 11.59 11.06
CA ARG A 237 12.28 11.07 10.02
C ARG A 237 13.32 10.13 10.59
N ALA A 238 14.01 10.55 11.66
CA ALA A 238 15.05 9.77 12.29
C ALA A 238 14.51 8.46 12.88
N THR A 239 13.36 8.52 13.53
CA THR A 239 12.68 7.34 14.09
C THR A 239 12.31 6.33 13.00
N MET A 240 11.73 6.79 11.88
CA MET A 240 11.38 5.91 10.77
C MET A 240 12.64 5.29 10.11
N ARG A 241 13.70 6.04 9.92
CA ARG A 241 14.98 5.50 9.42
C ARG A 241 15.54 4.41 10.31
N ASN A 242 15.42 4.57 11.63
CA ASN A 242 15.86 3.55 12.59
C ASN A 242 15.00 2.29 12.54
N LEU A 243 13.65 2.44 12.41
CA LEU A 243 12.73 1.31 12.24
C LEU A 243 13.03 0.50 10.98
N LEU A 244 13.35 1.16 9.88
CA LEU A 244 13.64 0.52 8.59
C LEU A 244 15.08 -0.02 8.48
N ARG A 245 15.90 0.17 9.49
CA ARG A 245 17.28 -0.31 9.47
C ARG A 245 17.33 -1.83 9.62
N LEU A 246 17.95 -2.48 8.66
CA LEU A 246 18.08 -3.93 8.60
C LEU A 246 19.52 -4.38 8.85
N PRO A 247 19.72 -5.54 9.49
CA PRO A 247 21.03 -6.17 9.56
C PRO A 247 21.46 -6.71 8.18
N PRO A 248 22.78 -6.85 7.92
CA PRO A 248 23.28 -7.32 6.62
C PRO A 248 22.68 -8.65 6.18
N GLU A 249 22.44 -9.57 7.09
CA GLU A 249 21.86 -10.89 6.83
C GLU A 249 20.43 -10.78 6.27
N ALA A 250 19.66 -9.79 6.76
CA ALA A 250 18.32 -9.52 6.23
C ALA A 250 18.40 -8.95 4.81
N ILE A 251 19.31 -8.03 4.56
CA ILE A 251 19.55 -7.45 3.23
C ILE A 251 19.89 -8.55 2.22
N ASP A 252 20.79 -9.46 2.59
CA ASP A 252 21.22 -10.57 1.74
C ASP A 252 20.08 -11.56 1.47
N ALA A 253 19.23 -11.86 2.46
CA ALA A 253 18.06 -12.68 2.27
C ALA A 253 17.05 -12.01 1.31
N MET A 254 16.79 -10.71 1.50
CA MET A 254 15.85 -9.94 0.69
C MET A 254 16.31 -9.79 -0.76
N ARG A 255 17.60 -9.68 -1.02
CA ARG A 255 18.17 -9.64 -2.39
C ARG A 255 17.95 -10.94 -3.16
N ARG A 256 17.82 -12.09 -2.47
CA ARG A 256 17.56 -13.39 -3.09
C ARG A 256 16.07 -13.73 -3.19
N THR A 257 15.21 -12.93 -2.58
CA THR A 257 13.76 -13.17 -2.53
C THR A 257 13.05 -12.28 -3.55
N PRO A 258 12.22 -12.85 -4.46
CA PRO A 258 11.40 -12.05 -5.37
C PRO A 258 10.47 -11.08 -4.63
N ALA A 259 10.15 -9.95 -5.27
CA ALA A 259 9.21 -8.97 -4.72
C ALA A 259 7.86 -9.63 -4.38
N GLY A 260 7.33 -9.32 -3.20
CA GLY A 260 6.07 -9.87 -2.68
C GLY A 260 6.14 -11.31 -2.16
N GLU A 261 7.32 -11.93 -2.13
CA GLU A 261 7.57 -13.18 -1.42
C GLU A 261 8.16 -12.91 -0.03
N THR A 262 7.96 -13.84 0.89
CA THR A 262 8.44 -13.72 2.27
C THR A 262 9.92 -14.11 2.37
N PRO A 263 10.86 -13.17 2.59
CA PRO A 263 12.24 -13.53 2.86
C PRO A 263 12.35 -14.24 4.20
N VAL A 264 13.10 -15.37 4.22
CA VAL A 264 13.48 -16.07 5.44
C VAL A 264 14.81 -15.50 5.90
N ILE A 265 14.79 -14.82 7.05
CA ILE A 265 15.94 -14.07 7.56
C ILE A 265 16.52 -14.79 8.80
N PRO A 266 17.71 -15.38 8.70
CA PRO A 266 18.41 -15.88 9.87
C PRO A 266 18.89 -14.71 10.72
N VAL A 267 18.62 -14.73 12.02
CA VAL A 267 19.02 -13.67 12.96
C VAL A 267 19.61 -14.26 14.23
N SER A 268 20.79 -13.77 14.62
CA SER A 268 21.27 -13.93 16.01
C SER A 268 20.65 -12.83 16.87
N ILE A 269 19.76 -13.21 17.79
CA ILE A 269 19.08 -12.28 18.70
C ILE A 269 20.09 -11.57 19.61
N ALA A 270 21.11 -12.29 20.06
CA ALA A 270 22.16 -11.71 20.89
C ALA A 270 22.92 -10.57 20.20
N ARG A 271 23.12 -10.67 18.88
CA ARG A 271 23.75 -9.62 18.08
C ARG A 271 22.78 -8.46 17.83
N TRP A 272 21.52 -8.74 17.53
CA TRP A 272 20.52 -7.75 17.19
C TRP A 272 20.11 -6.89 18.40
N THR A 273 19.87 -7.49 19.57
CA THR A 273 19.56 -6.76 20.81
C THR A 273 20.73 -5.90 21.29
N ARG A 274 21.96 -6.30 21.00
CA ARG A 274 23.16 -5.50 21.30
C ARG A 274 23.20 -4.24 20.43
N GLN A 275 22.93 -4.37 19.12
CA GLN A 275 22.87 -3.24 18.19
C GLN A 275 21.76 -2.22 18.50
N LEU A 276 20.68 -2.66 19.14
CA LEU A 276 19.59 -1.76 19.59
C LEU A 276 19.96 -1.02 20.90
N ARG A 277 20.90 -1.52 21.70
CA ARG A 277 21.33 -0.90 22.97
C ARG A 277 22.52 0.05 22.82
N GLU A 278 23.30 -0.10 21.74
CA GLU A 278 24.50 0.71 21.49
C GLU A 278 24.18 2.06 20.80
N LYS A 279 22.92 2.46 20.77
CA LYS A 279 22.43 3.74 20.22
C LYS A 279 21.44 4.41 21.14
#